data_b991f36f74a53b238ec9949365886eee
#
_entry.id   b991f36f74a53b238ec9949365886eee
#
_cell.length_a   1.000
_cell.length_b   1.000
_cell.length_c   1.000
_cell.angle_alpha   90.00
_cell.angle_beta   90.00
_cell.angle_gamma   90.00
#
_symmetry.space_group_name_H-M   'P 1'
#
loop_
_entity.id
_entity.type
_entity.pdbx_description
1 polymer ?
#
loop_
_entity_poly.entity_id
_entity_poly.type
_entity_poly.pdbx_seq_one_letter_code
_entity_poly.pdbx_strand_id
1 'polypeptide(L)'
;MIQKSLVVGIIFLFIVSSVGSIGIRIGYDKELKDLEIKVSEDNPIDHIWPQQGYNQQHIGRSPYSTENNPCVEKWRFPAGDWCEGSPVIAENGSIYFGSSDGYLYAIYPNGTLKWKFKAERGLGEFGCSPAIADDETIYFGTTYGSYIQAVNPNGTSKWKHWVPDIDTSITIGEDGIIYYGYNEGIEARYPNGTVQWEFTTGTFVQSTPVVDDEGIIYFGSHDNYIYAVYPNGTLKWRFQTGDWVHGSPTIGADGTIYCASDDDYLYALYPDNGTQKWKTFIESGLRSSPSVDKNGNLYFGVWANSIYSVYPNGTIRWIFSLRDGDSVWGSTAAISDDGTIYIGNGIDYWMNGEGEIIALNLDGSLKWRKVISDSSTESSPVIGANGDVYICSSSSGSNDVWGHLHAFGSVETNAPPNAPNISGPHEGEIDTYYSFLFSSVDPDYNPVSFFVDWGDGSNSGWTRDYASGEFMRNGNTWHDEGIFTIKAKARDTFGLESNWSYFDVTMPMNRQIIQEQPLLNWFLDRFPLLHKMFVSFLGGD
;
A
#
# COMPACT_ATOMS: atom_id res chain seq x y z
N MET A 1 -2.22 -45.52 -23.90
CA MET A 1 -2.32 -44.07 -24.09
C MET A 1 -3.44 -43.43 -23.26
N ILE A 2 -4.60 -44.01 -23.13
CA ILE A 2 -5.76 -43.48 -22.36
C ILE A 2 -5.51 -43.43 -20.84
N GLN A 3 -4.76 -44.39 -20.28
CA GLN A 3 -4.48 -44.42 -18.82
C GLN A 3 -3.49 -43.35 -18.35
N LYS A 4 -2.54 -42.90 -19.21
CA LYS A 4 -1.59 -41.83 -18.84
C LYS A 4 -2.22 -40.44 -18.87
N SER A 5 -3.20 -40.21 -19.75
CA SER A 5 -3.96 -38.95 -19.79
C SER A 5 -4.89 -38.77 -18.60
N LEU A 6 -5.39 -39.88 -18.03
CA LEU A 6 -6.29 -39.84 -16.86
C LEU A 6 -5.53 -39.51 -15.56
N VAL A 7 -4.32 -40.02 -15.41
CA VAL A 7 -3.47 -39.74 -14.22
C VAL A 7 -3.04 -38.29 -14.18
N VAL A 8 -2.67 -37.70 -15.34
CA VAL A 8 -2.32 -36.27 -15.42
C VAL A 8 -3.55 -35.39 -15.12
N GLY A 9 -4.74 -35.78 -15.57
CA GLY A 9 -5.98 -35.04 -15.29
C GLY A 9 -6.40 -35.11 -13.81
N ILE A 10 -6.15 -36.21 -13.12
CA ILE A 10 -6.49 -36.40 -11.70
C ILE A 10 -5.51 -35.60 -10.82
N ILE A 11 -4.22 -35.56 -11.14
CA ILE A 11 -3.23 -34.74 -10.42
C ILE A 11 -3.57 -33.25 -10.60
N PHE A 12 -4.04 -32.85 -11.78
CA PHE A 12 -4.47 -31.46 -12.03
C PHE A 12 -5.69 -31.06 -11.20
N LEU A 13 -6.67 -31.97 -11.02
CA LEU A 13 -7.86 -31.70 -10.20
C LEU A 13 -7.54 -31.60 -8.70
N PHE A 14 -6.57 -32.35 -8.20
CA PHE A 14 -6.18 -32.29 -6.78
C PHE A 14 -5.36 -31.04 -6.43
N ILE A 15 -4.54 -30.52 -7.35
CA ILE A 15 -3.74 -29.30 -7.12
C ILE A 15 -4.64 -28.05 -7.17
N VAL A 16 -5.64 -28.00 -8.07
CA VAL A 16 -6.57 -26.86 -8.21
C VAL A 16 -7.56 -26.76 -7.04
N SER A 17 -7.81 -27.86 -6.31
CA SER A 17 -8.74 -27.85 -5.17
C SER A 17 -8.10 -27.46 -3.82
N SER A 18 -6.76 -27.37 -3.75
CA SER A 18 -6.05 -27.13 -2.49
C SER A 18 -5.27 -25.80 -2.44
N VAL A 19 -5.19 -25.04 -3.55
CA VAL A 19 -4.46 -23.77 -3.60
C VAL A 19 -5.24 -22.79 -4.46
N GLY A 20 -5.69 -21.70 -3.86
CA GLY A 20 -6.38 -20.62 -4.58
C GLY A 20 -5.50 -20.04 -5.68
N SER A 21 -6.07 -19.92 -6.86
CA SER A 21 -5.58 -19.21 -8.07
C SER A 21 -4.06 -19.16 -8.30
N ILE A 22 -3.41 -20.31 -8.47
CA ILE A 22 -2.03 -20.35 -8.97
C ILE A 22 -2.07 -20.49 -10.49
N GLY A 23 -1.55 -19.50 -11.21
CA GLY A 23 -1.38 -19.54 -12.65
C GLY A 23 -0.25 -20.51 -13.04
N ILE A 24 -0.58 -21.74 -13.51
CA ILE A 24 0.41 -22.72 -13.98
C ILE A 24 0.65 -22.54 -15.48
N ARG A 25 1.83 -22.06 -15.87
CA ARG A 25 2.29 -22.11 -17.27
C ARG A 25 3.07 -23.42 -17.51
N ILE A 26 2.54 -24.30 -18.37
CA ILE A 26 3.22 -25.51 -18.78
C ILE A 26 3.96 -25.23 -20.10
N GLY A 27 5.29 -25.20 -20.06
CA GLY A 27 6.14 -25.18 -21.23
C GLY A 27 6.40 -26.62 -21.71
N TYR A 28 6.11 -26.94 -22.97
CA TYR A 28 6.50 -28.22 -23.57
C TYR A 28 7.89 -28.11 -24.21
N ASP A 29 8.88 -28.77 -23.66
CA ASP A 29 10.14 -29.02 -24.35
C ASP A 29 10.24 -30.50 -24.75
N LYS A 30 10.98 -30.77 -25.82
CA LYS A 30 10.85 -31.95 -26.66
C LYS A 30 11.51 -33.24 -26.15
N GLU A 31 12.11 -33.26 -24.96
CA GLU A 31 12.65 -34.50 -24.36
C GLU A 31 12.20 -34.67 -22.91
N LEU A 32 11.38 -35.71 -22.69
CA LEU A 32 10.76 -36.11 -21.43
C LEU A 32 11.77 -36.63 -20.38
N LYS A 33 12.80 -35.88 -19.99
CA LYS A 33 13.67 -36.30 -18.91
C LYS A 33 13.70 -35.42 -17.67
N ASP A 34 13.35 -34.16 -17.79
CA ASP A 34 13.31 -33.28 -16.60
C ASP A 34 12.08 -32.37 -16.66
N LEU A 35 11.01 -32.77 -15.98
CA LEU A 35 9.87 -31.90 -15.71
C LEU A 35 10.22 -31.05 -14.50
N GLU A 36 10.93 -29.95 -14.69
CA GLU A 36 10.98 -28.89 -13.70
C GLU A 36 9.65 -28.13 -13.73
N ILE A 37 8.82 -28.35 -12.71
CA ILE A 37 7.69 -27.45 -12.43
C ILE A 37 8.31 -26.19 -11.81
N LYS A 38 8.58 -25.17 -12.62
CA LYS A 38 8.78 -23.82 -12.09
C LYS A 38 7.40 -23.31 -11.66
N VAL A 39 7.12 -23.42 -10.38
CA VAL A 39 6.07 -22.62 -9.75
C VAL A 39 6.61 -21.18 -9.82
N SER A 40 6.05 -20.34 -10.69
CA SER A 40 6.16 -18.91 -10.48
C SER A 40 5.37 -18.66 -9.19
N GLU A 41 6.06 -18.28 -8.14
CA GLU A 41 5.43 -17.58 -7.04
C GLU A 41 4.88 -16.28 -7.66
N ASP A 42 3.66 -16.33 -8.19
CA ASP A 42 2.83 -15.12 -8.26
C ASP A 42 2.54 -14.82 -6.81
N ASN A 43 3.40 -14.00 -6.20
CA ASN A 43 3.19 -13.46 -4.88
C ASN A 43 1.77 -12.89 -4.80
N PRO A 44 1.08 -13.09 -3.68
CA PRO A 44 -0.10 -12.28 -3.37
C PRO A 44 0.27 -10.81 -3.58
N ILE A 45 -0.70 -9.98 -3.94
CA ILE A 45 -0.52 -8.56 -4.23
C ILE A 45 0.38 -7.95 -3.15
N ASP A 46 1.69 -7.82 -3.45
CA ASP A 46 2.66 -7.27 -2.50
C ASP A 46 2.48 -5.75 -2.48
N HIS A 47 1.65 -5.25 -1.58
CA HIS A 47 1.63 -3.83 -1.27
C HIS A 47 3.05 -3.37 -0.94
N ILE A 48 3.42 -2.18 -1.39
CA ILE A 48 4.80 -1.69 -1.26
C ILE A 48 5.18 -1.52 0.21
N TRP A 49 4.25 -1.00 1.05
CA TRP A 49 4.41 -0.86 2.49
C TRP A 49 3.02 -0.79 3.16
N PRO A 50 2.31 -1.91 3.33
CA PRO A 50 0.88 -1.90 3.62
C PRO A 50 0.50 -1.51 5.06
N GLN A 51 1.44 -1.61 6.01
CA GLN A 51 1.17 -1.36 7.43
C GLN A 51 2.44 -0.97 8.19
N GLN A 52 2.31 -0.55 9.44
CA GLN A 52 3.45 -0.23 10.30
C GLN A 52 4.43 -1.40 10.33
N GLY A 53 5.73 -1.09 10.26
CA GLY A 53 6.79 -2.10 10.27
C GLY A 53 6.83 -3.00 9.03
N TYR A 54 6.21 -2.61 7.92
CA TYR A 54 6.18 -3.27 6.62
C TYR A 54 5.16 -4.41 6.50
N ASN A 55 5.15 -5.38 7.39
CA ASN A 55 4.28 -6.55 7.36
C ASN A 55 3.70 -6.87 8.75
N GLN A 56 2.84 -7.89 8.82
CA GLN A 56 2.20 -8.34 10.07
C GLN A 56 3.19 -8.77 11.17
N GLN A 57 4.46 -9.04 10.82
CA GLN A 57 5.52 -9.42 11.75
C GLN A 57 6.38 -8.23 12.19
N HIS A 58 6.12 -7.03 11.67
CA HIS A 58 6.84 -5.78 11.91
C HIS A 58 8.36 -5.87 11.69
N ILE A 59 8.79 -6.57 10.64
CA ILE A 59 10.23 -6.72 10.38
C ILE A 59 10.92 -5.42 9.99
N GLY A 60 10.20 -4.39 9.54
CA GLY A 60 10.72 -3.09 9.12
C GLY A 60 11.62 -3.13 7.89
N ARG A 61 11.61 -4.22 7.12
CA ARG A 61 12.51 -4.44 6.00
C ARG A 61 11.76 -4.43 4.67
N SER A 62 12.21 -3.55 3.76
CA SER A 62 11.73 -3.45 2.38
C SER A 62 12.51 -4.38 1.45
N PRO A 63 11.89 -4.95 0.42
CA PRO A 63 12.58 -5.63 -0.68
C PRO A 63 13.20 -4.65 -1.69
N TYR A 64 12.95 -3.34 -1.53
CA TYR A 64 13.40 -2.32 -2.48
C TYR A 64 14.71 -1.68 -2.04
N SER A 65 15.60 -1.41 -3.01
CA SER A 65 16.89 -0.77 -2.80
C SER A 65 16.75 0.75 -2.82
N THR A 66 17.52 1.41 -1.95
CA THR A 66 17.67 2.87 -1.91
C THR A 66 19.10 3.31 -2.27
N GLU A 67 19.89 2.43 -2.89
CA GLU A 67 21.29 2.69 -3.23
C GLU A 67 21.48 4.00 -4.01
N ASN A 68 20.58 4.29 -4.93
CA ASN A 68 20.60 5.49 -5.76
C ASN A 68 19.83 6.67 -5.17
N ASN A 69 19.39 6.60 -3.91
CA ASN A 69 18.69 7.70 -3.26
C ASN A 69 19.70 8.75 -2.73
N PRO A 70 19.80 9.95 -3.36
CA PRO A 70 20.76 10.99 -2.98
C PRO A 70 20.32 11.83 -1.79
N CYS A 71 19.23 11.48 -1.11
CA CYS A 71 18.63 12.29 -0.04
C CYS A 71 18.15 13.68 -0.50
N VAL A 72 17.70 13.81 -1.71
CA VAL A 72 17.06 15.05 -2.18
C VAL A 72 15.58 15.00 -1.84
N GLU A 73 15.07 16.04 -1.17
CA GLU A 73 13.63 16.19 -0.98
C GLU A 73 12.98 16.47 -2.35
N LYS A 74 12.23 15.49 -2.87
CA LYS A 74 11.53 15.61 -4.15
C LYS A 74 10.33 16.54 -4.02
N TRP A 75 9.59 16.34 -2.95
CA TRP A 75 8.42 17.15 -2.59
C TRP A 75 8.09 16.98 -1.11
N ARG A 76 7.27 17.88 -0.61
CA ARG A 76 6.58 17.76 0.67
C ARG A 76 5.12 18.18 0.52
N PHE A 77 4.23 17.45 1.17
CA PHE A 77 2.80 17.72 1.17
C PHE A 77 2.38 18.27 2.53
N PRO A 78 1.78 19.48 2.63
CA PRO A 78 1.32 20.05 3.88
C PRO A 78 0.03 19.39 4.34
N ALA A 79 -0.03 18.98 5.61
CA ALA A 79 -1.26 18.60 6.31
C ALA A 79 -1.74 19.74 7.21
N GLY A 80 -3.00 19.69 7.63
CA GLY A 80 -3.60 20.77 8.42
C GLY A 80 -3.13 20.82 9.87
N ASP A 81 -2.58 19.71 10.40
CA ASP A 81 -2.08 19.57 11.78
C ASP A 81 -1.04 18.44 11.85
N TRP A 82 -0.56 18.10 13.03
CA TRP A 82 0.48 17.09 13.27
C TRP A 82 0.23 15.77 12.54
N CYS A 83 1.33 15.14 12.12
CA CYS A 83 1.34 13.85 11.42
C CYS A 83 2.29 12.90 12.16
N GLU A 84 1.78 12.23 13.20
CA GLU A 84 2.57 11.36 14.09
C GLU A 84 2.57 9.91 13.60
N GLY A 85 1.45 9.45 13.02
CA GLY A 85 1.35 8.12 12.44
C GLY A 85 2.26 7.95 11.22
N SER A 86 2.77 6.73 11.03
CA SER A 86 3.61 6.40 9.88
C SER A 86 2.75 6.29 8.61
N PRO A 87 3.24 6.76 7.46
CA PRO A 87 2.56 6.55 6.19
C PRO A 87 2.58 5.07 5.79
N VAL A 88 1.67 4.69 4.89
CA VAL A 88 1.66 3.37 4.24
C VAL A 88 1.54 3.54 2.73
N ILE A 89 2.01 2.56 1.95
CA ILE A 89 2.10 2.64 0.49
C ILE A 89 1.37 1.44 -0.13
N ALA A 90 0.37 1.71 -0.96
CA ALA A 90 -0.33 0.71 -1.75
C ALA A 90 0.51 0.26 -2.97
N GLU A 91 0.10 -0.84 -3.60
CA GLU A 91 0.74 -1.39 -4.80
C GLU A 91 0.84 -0.36 -5.95
N ASN A 92 -0.20 0.47 -6.12
CA ASN A 92 -0.23 1.53 -7.13
C ASN A 92 0.62 2.77 -6.76
N GLY A 93 1.40 2.70 -5.68
CA GLY A 93 2.25 3.78 -5.18
C GLY A 93 1.50 4.89 -4.43
N SER A 94 0.18 4.81 -4.26
CA SER A 94 -0.56 5.79 -3.44
C SER A 94 -0.14 5.71 -1.99
N ILE A 95 0.08 6.87 -1.36
CA ILE A 95 0.54 6.99 0.01
C ILE A 95 -0.61 7.47 0.89
N TYR A 96 -0.85 6.76 2.00
CA TYR A 96 -1.90 7.13 2.95
C TYR A 96 -1.30 7.46 4.31
N PHE A 97 -1.79 8.52 4.94
CA PHE A 97 -1.38 8.92 6.30
C PHE A 97 -2.49 9.71 6.98
N GLY A 98 -2.51 9.69 8.31
CA GLY A 98 -3.42 10.46 9.15
C GLY A 98 -2.80 11.77 9.62
N SER A 99 -3.66 12.77 9.90
CA SER A 99 -3.27 14.04 10.52
C SER A 99 -4.24 14.42 11.63
N SER A 100 -3.73 15.07 12.66
CA SER A 100 -4.51 15.58 13.80
C SER A 100 -5.56 16.64 13.42
N ASP A 101 -5.57 17.13 12.17
CA ASP A 101 -6.66 17.92 11.61
C ASP A 101 -7.95 17.10 11.36
N GLY A 102 -7.90 15.80 11.64
CA GLY A 102 -9.02 14.86 11.53
C GLY A 102 -9.24 14.30 10.13
N TYR A 103 -8.25 14.33 9.26
CA TYR A 103 -8.32 13.73 7.92
C TYR A 103 -7.33 12.58 7.73
N LEU A 104 -7.80 11.52 7.08
CA LEU A 104 -6.95 10.56 6.38
C LEU A 104 -6.68 11.13 4.98
N TYR A 105 -5.43 11.25 4.62
CA TYR A 105 -4.96 11.74 3.32
C TYR A 105 -4.53 10.59 2.42
N ALA A 106 -4.83 10.71 1.13
CA ALA A 106 -4.28 9.89 0.06
C ALA A 106 -3.52 10.79 -0.91
N ILE A 107 -2.26 10.47 -1.14
CA ILE A 107 -1.34 11.26 -1.95
C ILE A 107 -0.83 10.38 -3.10
N TYR A 108 -0.74 10.94 -4.29
CA TYR A 108 -0.04 10.29 -5.40
C TYR A 108 1.48 10.30 -5.18
N PRO A 109 2.25 9.37 -5.78
CA PRO A 109 3.71 9.34 -5.64
C PRO A 109 4.43 10.64 -6.02
N ASN A 110 3.81 11.47 -6.86
CA ASN A 110 4.34 12.79 -7.24
C ASN A 110 4.05 13.91 -6.23
N GLY A 111 3.45 13.60 -5.09
CA GLY A 111 3.14 14.56 -4.03
C GLY A 111 1.81 15.31 -4.19
N THR A 112 1.01 15.01 -5.21
CA THR A 112 -0.31 15.65 -5.38
C THR A 112 -1.39 14.93 -4.59
N LEU A 113 -2.38 15.70 -4.10
CA LEU A 113 -3.53 15.14 -3.36
C LEU A 113 -4.39 14.27 -4.28
N LYS A 114 -4.59 13.01 -3.90
CA LYS A 114 -5.56 12.11 -4.55
C LYS A 114 -6.96 12.34 -4.02
N TRP A 115 -7.10 12.28 -2.69
CA TRP A 115 -8.30 12.61 -1.94
C TRP A 115 -7.96 12.77 -0.44
N LYS A 116 -8.88 13.34 0.32
CA LYS A 116 -8.86 13.28 1.79
C LYS A 116 -10.22 12.89 2.33
N PHE A 117 -10.21 12.07 3.36
CA PHE A 117 -11.40 11.56 4.03
C PHE A 117 -11.48 12.13 5.44
N LYS A 118 -12.62 12.77 5.78
CA LYS A 118 -12.84 13.26 7.14
C LYS A 118 -13.24 12.12 8.06
N ALA A 119 -12.40 11.85 9.07
CA ALA A 119 -12.69 10.87 10.09
C ALA A 119 -13.90 11.27 10.95
N GLU A 120 -14.59 10.27 11.49
CA GLU A 120 -15.70 10.54 12.43
C GLU A 120 -15.13 11.03 13.76
N ARG A 121 -15.59 12.23 14.20
CA ARG A 121 -15.14 12.92 15.41
C ARG A 121 -13.61 13.00 15.54
N GLY A 122 -13.00 13.81 14.69
CA GLY A 122 -11.59 14.11 14.81
C GLY A 122 -11.37 15.45 15.50
N LEU A 123 -11.13 15.43 16.76
CA LEU A 123 -10.26 16.35 17.49
C LEU A 123 -9.28 15.48 18.28
N GLY A 124 -8.72 14.46 17.65
CA GLY A 124 -7.81 13.52 18.26
C GLY A 124 -6.66 13.25 17.34
N GLU A 125 -5.53 13.18 17.93
CA GLU A 125 -4.27 12.84 17.32
C GLU A 125 -4.42 11.56 16.48
N PHE A 126 -4.07 11.61 15.20
CA PHE A 126 -3.86 10.43 14.38
C PHE A 126 -2.46 9.86 14.70
N GLY A 127 -2.23 9.47 15.96
CA GLY A 127 -1.00 8.77 16.33
C GLY A 127 -0.91 7.35 15.74
N CYS A 128 -2.02 6.85 15.18
CA CYS A 128 -2.10 5.50 14.62
C CYS A 128 -1.78 5.49 13.13
N SER A 129 -0.89 4.57 12.70
CA SER A 129 -0.65 4.32 11.29
C SER A 129 -1.83 3.57 10.68
N PRO A 130 -2.29 3.92 9.46
CA PRO A 130 -3.28 3.13 8.75
C PRO A 130 -2.70 1.78 8.29
N ALA A 131 -3.58 0.87 7.84
CA ALA A 131 -3.19 -0.37 7.19
C ALA A 131 -4.03 -0.60 5.92
N ILE A 132 -3.44 -1.24 4.92
CA ILE A 132 -4.05 -1.52 3.61
C ILE A 132 -4.22 -3.03 3.47
N ALA A 133 -5.45 -3.47 3.22
CA ALA A 133 -5.74 -4.87 2.93
C ALA A 133 -5.56 -5.21 1.44
N ASP A 134 -5.52 -6.50 1.10
CA ASP A 134 -5.38 -7.01 -0.28
C ASP A 134 -6.47 -6.49 -1.23
N ASP A 135 -7.67 -6.17 -0.72
CA ASP A 135 -8.75 -5.55 -1.50
C ASP A 135 -8.61 -4.02 -1.60
N GLU A 136 -7.44 -3.47 -1.26
CA GLU A 136 -7.10 -2.05 -1.19
C GLU A 136 -7.93 -1.24 -0.18
N THR A 137 -8.69 -1.88 0.71
CA THR A 137 -9.39 -1.20 1.82
C THR A 137 -8.39 -0.64 2.80
N ILE A 138 -8.55 0.64 3.16
CA ILE A 138 -7.72 1.32 4.14
C ILE A 138 -8.42 1.29 5.50
N TYR A 139 -7.77 0.70 6.50
CA TYR A 139 -8.25 0.68 7.89
C TYR A 139 -7.42 1.65 8.73
N PHE A 140 -8.07 2.38 9.64
CA PHE A 140 -7.39 3.27 10.58
C PHE A 140 -8.24 3.49 11.83
N GLY A 141 -7.55 3.77 12.93
CA GLY A 141 -8.12 4.17 14.21
C GLY A 141 -8.05 5.68 14.43
N THR A 142 -8.90 6.20 15.31
CA THR A 142 -8.80 7.57 15.81
C THR A 142 -8.71 7.54 17.33
N THR A 143 -7.70 8.22 17.91
CA THR A 143 -7.63 8.50 19.34
C THR A 143 -8.66 9.58 19.72
N TYR A 144 -9.04 9.72 21.01
CA TYR A 144 -9.98 10.73 21.53
C TYR A 144 -11.33 10.87 20.79
N GLY A 145 -11.85 9.86 20.22
CA GLY A 145 -13.13 9.89 19.51
C GLY A 145 -13.56 8.51 19.10
N SER A 146 -12.64 7.62 19.23
CA SER A 146 -12.82 6.17 19.38
C SER A 146 -13.64 5.53 18.28
N TYR A 147 -13.10 5.59 17.05
CA TYR A 147 -13.64 4.85 15.92
C TYR A 147 -12.54 4.07 15.21
N ILE A 148 -12.83 2.82 14.92
CA ILE A 148 -12.16 2.12 13.83
C ILE A 148 -12.97 2.34 12.55
N GLN A 149 -12.30 2.66 11.46
CA GLN A 149 -12.93 3.02 10.19
C GLN A 149 -12.28 2.28 9.03
N ALA A 150 -13.11 1.93 8.05
CA ALA A 150 -12.68 1.38 6.77
C ALA A 150 -13.08 2.31 5.63
N VAL A 151 -12.15 2.59 4.75
CA VAL A 151 -12.31 3.48 3.59
C VAL A 151 -11.91 2.73 2.33
N ASN A 152 -12.73 2.89 1.28
CA ASN A 152 -12.41 2.35 -0.04
C ASN A 152 -11.24 3.13 -0.68
N PRO A 153 -10.48 2.55 -1.65
CA PRO A 153 -9.36 3.22 -2.31
C PRO A 153 -9.73 4.50 -3.08
N ASN A 154 -11.02 4.72 -3.32
CA ASN A 154 -11.56 5.95 -3.93
C ASN A 154 -11.92 7.04 -2.91
N GLY A 155 -11.64 6.84 -1.61
CA GLY A 155 -11.91 7.81 -0.54
C GLY A 155 -13.35 7.78 0.00
N THR A 156 -14.17 6.79 -0.35
CA THR A 156 -15.53 6.64 0.22
C THR A 156 -15.54 5.74 1.45
N SER A 157 -16.37 6.06 2.45
CA SER A 157 -16.54 5.22 3.64
C SER A 157 -17.06 3.83 3.27
N LYS A 158 -16.42 2.79 3.80
CA LYS A 158 -16.90 1.39 3.70
C LYS A 158 -17.75 1.05 4.92
N TRP A 159 -17.17 1.23 6.10
CA TRP A 159 -17.87 1.12 7.39
C TRP A 159 -17.11 1.87 8.50
N LYS A 160 -17.76 2.06 9.65
CA LYS A 160 -17.17 2.61 10.88
C LYS A 160 -17.84 2.00 12.09
N HIS A 161 -17.05 1.76 13.14
CA HIS A 161 -17.54 1.26 14.42
C HIS A 161 -16.93 2.06 15.58
N TRP A 162 -17.77 2.35 16.57
CA TRP A 162 -17.27 2.90 17.81
C TRP A 162 -16.51 1.82 18.59
N VAL A 163 -15.38 2.20 19.17
CA VAL A 163 -14.52 1.35 20.00
C VAL A 163 -13.98 2.21 21.14
N PRO A 164 -13.63 1.64 22.31
CA PRO A 164 -12.90 2.38 23.33
C PRO A 164 -11.52 2.79 22.78
N ASP A 165 -10.99 3.92 23.22
CA ASP A 165 -9.77 4.55 22.74
C ASP A 165 -8.72 3.62 22.10
N ILE A 166 -8.46 3.81 20.79
CA ILE A 166 -7.42 3.07 20.05
C ILE A 166 -6.14 3.88 20.13
N ASP A 167 -5.11 3.28 20.72
CA ASP A 167 -3.77 3.88 20.87
C ASP A 167 -2.68 3.11 20.09
N THR A 168 -3.07 2.23 19.18
CA THR A 168 -2.14 1.43 18.37
C THR A 168 -2.39 1.61 16.89
N SER A 169 -1.38 1.34 16.08
CA SER A 169 -1.59 1.13 14.65
C SER A 169 -2.39 -0.15 14.39
N ILE A 170 -2.88 -0.27 13.16
CA ILE A 170 -3.66 -1.44 12.73
C ILE A 170 -2.72 -2.47 12.14
N THR A 171 -2.89 -3.74 12.54
CA THR A 171 -2.24 -4.90 11.91
C THR A 171 -3.29 -5.74 11.22
N ILE A 172 -2.99 -6.19 10.00
CA ILE A 172 -3.83 -7.10 9.21
C ILE A 172 -3.07 -8.41 9.09
N GLY A 173 -3.69 -9.51 9.54
CA GLY A 173 -3.14 -10.86 9.37
C GLY A 173 -3.34 -11.38 7.93
N GLU A 174 -2.65 -12.46 7.56
CA GLU A 174 -2.80 -13.11 6.23
C GLU A 174 -4.23 -13.59 5.94
N ASP A 175 -5.01 -13.86 7.00
CA ASP A 175 -6.43 -14.21 6.92
C ASP A 175 -7.35 -12.98 6.74
N GLY A 176 -6.77 -11.77 6.67
CA GLY A 176 -7.48 -10.50 6.56
C GLY A 176 -8.13 -10.02 7.87
N ILE A 177 -7.91 -10.70 9.00
CA ILE A 177 -8.39 -10.26 10.31
C ILE A 177 -7.62 -9.02 10.74
N ILE A 178 -8.33 -8.06 11.33
CA ILE A 178 -7.83 -6.76 11.74
C ILE A 178 -7.59 -6.80 13.25
N TYR A 179 -6.37 -6.49 13.68
CA TYR A 179 -5.96 -6.49 15.08
C TYR A 179 -5.53 -5.07 15.51
N TYR A 180 -5.93 -4.66 16.70
CA TYR A 180 -5.51 -3.40 17.32
C TYR A 180 -5.64 -3.45 18.84
N GLY A 181 -4.84 -2.63 19.52
CA GLY A 181 -4.91 -2.42 20.96
C GLY A 181 -5.86 -1.28 21.33
N TYR A 182 -6.42 -1.36 22.52
CA TYR A 182 -7.27 -0.35 23.10
C TYR A 182 -7.05 -0.27 24.64
N ASN A 183 -7.79 0.62 25.33
CA ASN A 183 -7.61 0.90 26.75
C ASN A 183 -7.61 -0.29 27.72
N GLU A 184 -8.18 -1.43 27.35
CA GLU A 184 -8.32 -2.57 28.25
C GLU A 184 -7.73 -3.88 27.67
N GLY A 185 -7.17 -3.85 26.44
CA GLY A 185 -6.68 -5.06 25.79
C GLY A 185 -6.51 -4.95 24.28
N ILE A 186 -6.75 -6.04 23.57
CA ILE A 186 -6.74 -6.08 22.10
C ILE A 186 -8.07 -6.63 21.56
N GLU A 187 -8.40 -6.22 20.34
CA GLU A 187 -9.57 -6.72 19.62
C GLU A 187 -9.17 -7.28 18.26
N ALA A 188 -9.85 -8.35 17.83
CA ALA A 188 -9.80 -8.90 16.49
C ALA A 188 -11.14 -8.67 15.78
N ARG A 189 -11.08 -8.13 14.55
CA ARG A 189 -12.26 -7.88 13.70
C ARG A 189 -12.14 -8.52 12.33
N TYR A 190 -13.28 -8.98 11.84
CA TYR A 190 -13.42 -9.36 10.45
C TYR A 190 -13.36 -8.13 9.51
N PRO A 191 -12.99 -8.30 8.21
CA PRO A 191 -12.95 -7.20 7.22
C PRO A 191 -14.29 -6.48 7.02
N ASN A 192 -15.41 -7.11 7.40
CA ASN A 192 -16.74 -6.50 7.37
C ASN A 192 -17.05 -5.62 8.60
N GLY A 193 -16.08 -5.48 9.54
CA GLY A 193 -16.18 -4.67 10.74
C GLY A 193 -16.84 -5.36 11.94
N THR A 194 -17.27 -6.64 11.85
CA THR A 194 -17.80 -7.35 13.02
C THR A 194 -16.67 -7.88 13.90
N VAL A 195 -16.85 -7.80 15.23
CA VAL A 195 -15.89 -8.32 16.21
C VAL A 195 -15.83 -9.83 16.10
N GLN A 196 -14.62 -10.38 16.06
CA GLN A 196 -14.37 -11.81 16.15
C GLN A 196 -14.21 -12.21 17.61
N TRP A 197 -13.32 -11.52 18.33
CA TRP A 197 -13.11 -11.68 19.76
C TRP A 197 -12.39 -10.45 20.36
N GLU A 198 -12.45 -10.37 21.68
CA GLU A 198 -11.73 -9.40 22.52
C GLU A 198 -10.90 -10.15 23.55
N PHE A 199 -9.69 -9.65 23.83
CA PHE A 199 -8.81 -10.18 24.90
C PHE A 199 -8.43 -9.02 25.83
N THR A 200 -8.74 -9.15 27.13
CA THR A 200 -8.51 -8.09 28.12
C THR A 200 -7.23 -8.33 28.90
N THR A 201 -6.41 -7.28 29.04
CA THR A 201 -5.24 -7.23 29.93
C THR A 201 -5.55 -6.52 31.25
N GLY A 202 -6.61 -5.70 31.27
CA GLY A 202 -7.01 -4.88 32.42
C GLY A 202 -6.35 -3.51 32.47
N THR A 203 -5.58 -3.13 31.45
CA THR A 203 -4.95 -1.82 31.26
C THR A 203 -4.60 -1.58 29.80
N PHE A 204 -4.02 -0.40 29.50
CA PHE A 204 -3.72 0.05 28.15
C PHE A 204 -2.80 -0.90 27.38
N VAL A 205 -3.11 -1.10 26.10
CA VAL A 205 -2.25 -1.71 25.10
C VAL A 205 -1.91 -0.65 24.06
N GLN A 206 -0.71 -0.07 24.14
CA GLN A 206 -0.17 0.89 23.17
C GLN A 206 0.79 0.24 22.16
N SER A 207 1.21 -0.96 22.46
CA SER A 207 2.00 -1.81 21.57
C SER A 207 1.13 -2.32 20.43
N THR A 208 1.49 -2.02 19.18
CA THR A 208 0.80 -2.55 18.00
C THR A 208 0.97 -4.07 17.95
N PRO A 209 -0.12 -4.84 17.84
CA PRO A 209 -0.03 -6.30 17.76
C PRO A 209 0.73 -6.77 16.51
N VAL A 210 1.46 -7.88 16.62
CA VAL A 210 2.08 -8.56 15.49
C VAL A 210 1.55 -9.98 15.38
N VAL A 211 1.56 -10.55 14.18
CA VAL A 211 0.98 -11.87 13.90
C VAL A 211 2.03 -12.75 13.24
N ASP A 212 2.23 -13.98 13.73
CA ASP A 212 3.11 -14.94 13.06
C ASP A 212 2.38 -15.75 11.97
N ASP A 213 3.12 -16.60 11.26
CA ASP A 213 2.60 -17.43 10.16
C ASP A 213 1.59 -18.50 10.65
N GLU A 214 1.53 -18.78 11.97
CA GLU A 214 0.52 -19.65 12.60
C GLU A 214 -0.72 -18.88 13.06
N GLY A 215 -0.74 -17.55 12.86
CA GLY A 215 -1.79 -16.65 13.32
C GLY A 215 -1.76 -16.34 14.81
N ILE A 216 -0.66 -16.61 15.52
CA ILE A 216 -0.51 -16.23 16.93
C ILE A 216 -0.24 -14.72 17.01
N ILE A 217 -0.95 -14.05 17.89
CA ILE A 217 -0.87 -12.62 18.08
C ILE A 217 0.02 -12.29 19.29
N TYR A 218 1.04 -11.45 19.09
CA TYR A 218 1.94 -10.99 20.15
C TYR A 218 1.82 -9.49 20.35
N PHE A 219 1.82 -9.04 21.60
CA PHE A 219 1.73 -7.62 21.95
C PHE A 219 2.24 -7.37 23.37
N GLY A 220 2.58 -6.11 23.67
CA GLY A 220 2.94 -5.64 25.00
C GLY A 220 1.78 -4.89 25.67
N SER A 221 1.80 -4.78 26.99
CA SER A 221 0.79 -4.07 27.77
C SER A 221 1.41 -3.26 28.90
N HIS A 222 0.72 -2.23 29.35
CA HIS A 222 1.09 -1.44 30.54
C HIS A 222 0.89 -2.19 31.87
N ASP A 223 0.41 -3.43 31.84
CA ASP A 223 0.39 -4.30 33.02
C ASP A 223 1.74 -5.03 33.25
N ASN A 224 2.78 -4.64 32.49
CA ASN A 224 4.13 -5.18 32.55
C ASN A 224 4.22 -6.62 32.00
N TYR A 225 3.39 -6.97 31.02
CA TYR A 225 3.46 -8.27 30.36
C TYR A 225 3.60 -8.16 28.85
N ILE A 226 4.34 -9.09 28.27
CA ILE A 226 4.31 -9.46 26.86
C ILE A 226 3.37 -10.65 26.75
N TYR A 227 2.44 -10.60 25.81
CA TYR A 227 1.40 -11.60 25.59
C TYR A 227 1.57 -12.33 24.27
N ALA A 228 1.18 -13.61 24.26
CA ALA A 228 0.86 -14.36 23.06
C ALA A 228 -0.57 -14.90 23.18
N VAL A 229 -1.39 -14.66 22.17
CA VAL A 229 -2.79 -15.04 22.11
C VAL A 229 -3.03 -15.87 20.86
N TYR A 230 -3.79 -16.98 21.00
CA TYR A 230 -4.19 -17.80 19.85
C TYR A 230 -5.16 -17.06 18.93
N PRO A 231 -5.29 -17.48 17.63
CA PRO A 231 -6.24 -16.88 16.68
C PRO A 231 -7.70 -16.88 17.14
N ASN A 232 -8.04 -17.73 18.11
CA ASN A 232 -9.38 -17.78 18.70
C ASN A 232 -9.57 -16.87 19.92
N GLY A 233 -8.61 -15.99 20.23
CA GLY A 233 -8.66 -15.06 21.35
C GLY A 233 -8.29 -15.66 22.71
N THR A 234 -7.82 -16.90 22.80
CA THR A 234 -7.40 -17.50 24.07
C THR A 234 -5.91 -17.28 24.35
N LEU A 235 -5.55 -17.10 25.62
CA LEU A 235 -4.15 -16.92 26.03
C LEU A 235 -3.31 -18.15 25.68
N LYS A 236 -2.19 -17.95 24.96
CA LYS A 236 -1.15 -18.97 24.75
C LYS A 236 -0.14 -18.95 25.90
N TRP A 237 0.47 -17.79 26.10
CA TRP A 237 1.37 -17.51 27.22
C TRP A 237 1.47 -16.00 27.48
N ARG A 238 2.03 -15.63 28.64
CA ARG A 238 2.47 -14.27 28.94
C ARG A 238 3.81 -14.31 29.69
N PHE A 239 4.61 -13.28 29.44
CA PHE A 239 5.91 -13.09 30.06
C PHE A 239 5.95 -11.77 30.83
N GLN A 240 6.38 -11.80 32.11
CA GLN A 240 6.45 -10.60 32.95
C GLN A 240 7.77 -9.85 32.73
N THR A 241 7.68 -8.56 32.42
CA THR A 241 8.76 -7.56 32.40
C THR A 241 8.83 -6.79 33.71
N GLY A 242 9.80 -5.87 33.83
CA GLY A 242 9.93 -5.05 35.04
C GLY A 242 9.07 -3.78 35.02
N ASP A 243 8.64 -3.31 33.86
CA ASP A 243 7.83 -2.11 33.65
C ASP A 243 7.00 -2.22 32.38
N TRP A 244 6.31 -1.17 31.97
CA TRP A 244 5.43 -1.10 30.81
C TRP A 244 6.10 -1.56 29.52
N VAL A 245 5.30 -2.14 28.64
CA VAL A 245 5.73 -2.60 27.33
C VAL A 245 5.04 -1.75 26.26
N HIS A 246 5.69 -0.64 25.88
CA HIS A 246 5.20 0.28 24.85
C HIS A 246 5.61 -0.15 23.43
N GLY A 247 6.87 -0.59 23.28
CA GLY A 247 7.40 -0.99 21.99
C GLY A 247 6.62 -2.17 21.40
N SER A 248 6.26 -2.06 20.12
CA SER A 248 5.61 -3.17 19.43
C SER A 248 6.60 -4.32 19.25
N PRO A 249 6.18 -5.58 19.41
CA PRO A 249 7.04 -6.72 19.13
C PRO A 249 7.47 -6.78 17.67
N THR A 250 8.54 -7.51 17.39
CA THR A 250 9.00 -7.89 16.07
C THR A 250 9.30 -9.36 16.05
N ILE A 251 8.95 -10.05 14.97
CA ILE A 251 9.17 -11.48 14.83
C ILE A 251 10.37 -11.71 13.91
N GLY A 252 11.41 -12.33 14.44
CA GLY A 252 12.56 -12.74 13.65
C GLY A 252 12.27 -13.91 12.72
N ALA A 253 13.09 -14.12 11.68
CA ALA A 253 12.93 -15.22 10.73
C ALA A 253 12.99 -16.63 11.37
N ASP A 254 13.54 -16.75 12.58
CA ASP A 254 13.55 -17.99 13.39
C ASP A 254 12.35 -18.08 14.36
N GLY A 255 11.37 -17.19 14.22
CA GLY A 255 10.20 -17.09 15.09
C GLY A 255 10.47 -16.42 16.45
N THR A 256 11.69 -15.95 16.73
CA THR A 256 12.00 -15.26 17.99
C THR A 256 11.19 -13.99 18.13
N ILE A 257 10.56 -13.80 19.29
CA ILE A 257 9.80 -12.59 19.61
C ILE A 257 10.73 -11.59 20.29
N TYR A 258 10.98 -10.46 19.64
CA TYR A 258 11.74 -9.36 20.20
C TYR A 258 10.80 -8.27 20.69
N CYS A 259 10.98 -7.81 21.90
CA CYS A 259 10.11 -6.80 22.50
C CYS A 259 10.89 -5.90 23.47
N ALA A 260 10.61 -4.61 23.41
CA ALA A 260 11.21 -3.58 24.24
C ALA A 260 10.30 -3.23 25.42
N SER A 261 10.86 -3.00 26.61
CA SER A 261 10.13 -2.57 27.80
C SER A 261 10.76 -1.32 28.42
N ASP A 262 9.95 -0.52 29.09
CA ASP A 262 10.39 0.67 29.84
C ASP A 262 11.28 0.33 31.05
N ASP A 263 11.47 -0.96 31.35
CA ASP A 263 12.44 -1.45 32.33
C ASP A 263 13.90 -1.45 31.83
N ASP A 264 14.16 -0.79 30.70
CA ASP A 264 15.45 -0.64 30.04
C ASP A 264 16.01 -1.96 29.45
N TYR A 265 15.17 -2.96 29.19
CA TYR A 265 15.60 -4.20 28.54
C TYR A 265 14.91 -4.46 27.21
N LEU A 266 15.72 -4.86 26.24
CA LEU A 266 15.25 -5.56 25.05
C LEU A 266 15.20 -7.06 25.35
N TYR A 267 14.04 -7.67 25.19
CA TYR A 267 13.79 -9.09 25.42
C TYR A 267 13.75 -9.87 24.13
N ALA A 268 14.27 -11.09 24.14
CA ALA A 268 14.05 -12.11 23.14
C ALA A 268 13.41 -13.34 23.78
N LEU A 269 12.25 -13.75 23.26
CA LEU A 269 11.45 -14.83 23.81
C LEU A 269 11.25 -15.95 22.79
N TYR A 270 11.15 -17.19 23.29
CA TYR A 270 10.74 -18.33 22.46
C TYR A 270 9.24 -18.23 22.14
N PRO A 271 8.81 -18.37 20.85
CA PRO A 271 7.41 -18.23 20.46
C PRO A 271 6.51 -19.33 21.03
N ASP A 272 7.05 -20.53 21.26
CA ASP A 272 6.27 -21.69 21.72
C ASP A 272 5.69 -21.52 23.12
N ASN A 273 6.51 -20.99 24.05
CA ASN A 273 6.21 -21.03 25.50
C ASN A 273 6.49 -19.71 26.23
N GLY A 274 6.95 -18.67 25.54
CA GLY A 274 7.24 -17.37 26.11
C GLY A 274 8.45 -17.33 27.04
N THR A 275 9.29 -18.39 27.11
CA THR A 275 10.48 -18.35 27.94
C THR A 275 11.56 -17.44 27.34
N GLN A 276 12.32 -16.78 28.19
CA GLN A 276 13.38 -15.86 27.77
C GLN A 276 14.53 -16.62 27.09
N LYS A 277 14.86 -16.24 25.84
CA LYS A 277 16.12 -16.64 25.18
C LYS A 277 17.28 -15.85 25.75
N TRP A 278 17.14 -14.53 25.78
CA TRP A 278 18.07 -13.57 26.37
C TRP A 278 17.36 -12.25 26.66
N LYS A 279 17.99 -11.38 27.42
CA LYS A 279 17.65 -9.96 27.50
C LYS A 279 18.91 -9.12 27.53
N THR A 280 18.85 -7.93 26.95
CA THR A 280 19.95 -7.00 26.86
C THR A 280 19.58 -5.69 27.50
N PHE A 281 20.40 -5.21 28.42
CA PHE A 281 20.25 -3.89 29.03
C PHE A 281 20.59 -2.81 28.00
N ILE A 282 19.70 -1.86 27.84
CA ILE A 282 19.82 -0.69 26.96
C ILE A 282 19.66 0.55 27.83
N GLU A 283 20.60 1.47 27.75
CA GLU A 283 20.54 2.71 28.52
C GLU A 283 19.30 3.52 28.11
N SER A 284 18.29 3.60 29.01
CA SER A 284 17.11 4.48 28.93
C SER A 284 16.02 4.15 27.92
N GLY A 285 14.78 4.04 28.43
CA GLY A 285 13.47 4.15 27.77
C GLY A 285 13.31 3.57 26.34
N LEU A 286 12.99 2.29 26.24
CA LEU A 286 12.80 1.57 24.97
C LEU A 286 11.33 1.68 24.52
N ARG A 287 10.98 2.75 23.78
CA ARG A 287 9.63 2.94 23.23
C ARG A 287 9.53 2.70 21.71
N SER A 288 10.66 2.72 21.02
CA SER A 288 10.73 2.36 19.62
C SER A 288 10.63 0.83 19.43
N SER A 289 9.90 0.42 18.42
CA SER A 289 9.82 -0.99 18.02
C SER A 289 11.10 -1.41 17.30
N PRO A 290 11.67 -2.59 17.60
CA PRO A 290 12.84 -3.07 16.88
C PRO A 290 12.47 -3.48 15.44
N SER A 291 13.38 -3.25 14.48
CA SER A 291 13.33 -3.81 13.13
C SER A 291 14.42 -4.86 12.98
N VAL A 292 14.25 -5.82 12.08
CA VAL A 292 15.17 -6.95 11.91
C VAL A 292 15.66 -7.09 10.47
N ASP A 293 16.99 -7.15 10.25
CA ASP A 293 17.56 -7.39 8.94
C ASP A 293 17.55 -8.89 8.54
N LYS A 294 17.97 -9.19 7.31
CA LYS A 294 18.04 -10.56 6.78
C LYS A 294 19.02 -11.49 7.52
N ASN A 295 19.89 -10.93 8.34
CA ASN A 295 20.86 -11.68 9.18
C ASN A 295 20.36 -11.81 10.62
N GLY A 296 19.18 -11.28 10.95
CA GLY A 296 18.60 -11.29 12.28
C GLY A 296 19.15 -10.20 13.21
N ASN A 297 19.93 -9.24 12.71
CA ASN A 297 20.37 -8.10 13.51
C ASN A 297 19.20 -7.15 13.73
N LEU A 298 19.11 -6.61 14.94
CA LEU A 298 18.06 -5.71 15.38
C LEU A 298 18.53 -4.27 15.32
N TYR A 299 17.60 -3.36 15.00
CA TYR A 299 17.83 -1.91 14.93
C TYR A 299 16.66 -1.18 15.58
N PHE A 300 16.94 -0.26 16.49
CA PHE A 300 15.92 0.53 17.19
C PHE A 300 16.53 1.80 17.78
N GLY A 301 15.71 2.80 17.97
CA GLY A 301 16.09 4.01 18.67
C GLY A 301 15.73 3.96 20.15
N VAL A 302 16.33 4.82 20.95
CA VAL A 302 16.03 4.97 22.38
C VAL A 302 15.83 6.44 22.74
N TRP A 303 15.16 6.68 23.85
CA TRP A 303 14.95 8.03 24.34
C TRP A 303 16.27 8.78 24.64
N ALA A 304 17.31 8.08 25.05
CA ALA A 304 18.61 8.66 25.39
C ALA A 304 19.54 8.81 24.19
N ASN A 305 19.17 9.65 23.22
CA ASN A 305 20.06 10.16 22.17
C ASN A 305 20.84 9.09 21.38
N SER A 306 20.29 7.89 21.20
CA SER A 306 21.06 6.82 20.55
C SER A 306 20.19 5.88 19.69
N ILE A 307 20.81 5.36 18.65
CA ILE A 307 20.29 4.25 17.83
C ILE A 307 21.18 3.04 18.08
N TYR A 308 20.57 1.91 18.35
CA TYR A 308 21.26 0.66 18.65
C TYR A 308 21.14 -0.36 17.53
N SER A 309 22.18 -1.15 17.37
CA SER A 309 22.10 -2.45 16.70
C SER A 309 22.53 -3.55 17.65
N VAL A 310 21.76 -4.65 17.64
CA VAL A 310 21.97 -5.82 18.50
C VAL A 310 22.02 -7.07 17.63
N TYR A 311 22.98 -7.96 17.90
CA TYR A 311 23.06 -9.26 17.23
C TYR A 311 21.91 -10.19 17.66
N PRO A 312 21.57 -11.26 16.86
CA PRO A 312 20.53 -12.23 17.24
C PRO A 312 20.77 -12.94 18.56
N ASN A 313 22.01 -12.93 19.07
CA ASN A 313 22.38 -13.51 20.38
C ASN A 313 22.26 -12.54 21.55
N GLY A 314 21.77 -11.31 21.31
CA GLY A 314 21.58 -10.30 22.33
C GLY A 314 22.80 -9.41 22.60
N THR A 315 23.96 -9.61 21.94
CA THR A 315 25.11 -8.72 22.14
C THR A 315 24.97 -7.43 21.33
N ILE A 316 25.29 -6.29 21.93
CA ILE A 316 25.28 -4.99 21.23
C ILE A 316 26.34 -5.03 20.12
N ARG A 317 25.90 -4.68 18.90
CA ARG A 317 26.75 -4.64 17.72
C ARG A 317 27.43 -3.28 17.56
N TRP A 318 26.64 -2.22 17.67
CA TRP A 318 27.09 -0.84 17.68
C TRP A 318 26.04 0.08 18.28
N ILE A 319 26.48 1.28 18.66
CA ILE A 319 25.65 2.36 19.14
C ILE A 319 25.99 3.60 18.30
N PHE A 320 24.99 4.24 17.71
CA PHE A 320 25.11 5.52 17.02
C PHE A 320 24.54 6.62 17.90
N SER A 321 25.39 7.59 18.32
CA SER A 321 24.95 8.72 19.15
C SER A 321 24.33 9.81 18.29
N LEU A 322 23.14 10.26 18.67
CA LEU A 322 22.47 11.44 18.13
C LEU A 322 23.10 12.71 18.71
N ARG A 323 22.60 13.88 18.32
CA ARG A 323 22.98 15.15 18.94
C ARG A 323 22.42 15.23 20.36
N ASP A 324 23.07 16.05 21.22
CA ASP A 324 22.56 16.31 22.58
C ASP A 324 21.14 16.93 22.49
N GLY A 325 20.19 16.32 23.17
CA GLY A 325 18.78 16.72 23.16
C GLY A 325 17.89 16.03 22.13
N ASP A 326 18.46 15.30 21.16
CA ASP A 326 17.68 14.48 20.22
C ASP A 326 17.26 13.16 20.89
N SER A 327 16.11 12.62 20.51
CA SER A 327 15.62 11.31 20.97
C SER A 327 14.91 10.57 19.83
N VAL A 328 14.81 9.24 19.95
CA VAL A 328 13.93 8.46 19.08
C VAL A 328 12.76 7.98 19.93
N TRP A 329 11.60 8.65 19.79
CA TRP A 329 10.45 8.34 20.62
C TRP A 329 9.57 7.27 19.99
N GLY A 330 9.12 7.18 18.91
CA GLY A 330 8.17 6.22 18.35
C GLY A 330 8.59 5.65 17.01
N SER A 331 9.62 6.25 16.38
CA SER A 331 10.04 5.87 15.04
C SER A 331 10.66 4.48 15.01
N THR A 332 10.05 3.58 14.23
CA THR A 332 10.58 2.25 13.90
C THR A 332 11.51 2.38 12.69
N ALA A 333 12.67 1.75 12.72
CA ALA A 333 13.63 1.81 11.62
C ALA A 333 13.08 1.12 10.36
N ALA A 334 13.27 1.73 9.19
CA ALA A 334 13.03 1.11 7.88
C ALA A 334 14.37 0.66 7.28
N ILE A 335 14.45 -0.59 6.84
CA ILE A 335 15.67 -1.20 6.29
C ILE A 335 15.44 -1.48 4.82
N SER A 336 16.24 -0.89 3.93
CA SER A 336 16.20 -1.16 2.50
C SER A 336 16.94 -2.46 2.13
N ASP A 337 16.72 -2.99 0.93
CA ASP A 337 17.40 -4.20 0.46
C ASP A 337 18.92 -4.03 0.32
N ASP A 338 19.40 -2.82 -0.02
CA ASP A 338 20.82 -2.47 0.00
C ASP A 338 21.42 -2.33 1.41
N GLY A 339 20.59 -2.45 2.45
CA GLY A 339 20.99 -2.41 3.84
C GLY A 339 21.12 -1.00 4.44
N THR A 340 20.57 0.01 3.80
CA THR A 340 20.47 1.34 4.42
C THR A 340 19.36 1.35 5.46
N ILE A 341 19.64 1.87 6.63
CA ILE A 341 18.72 1.97 7.77
C ILE A 341 18.24 3.41 7.88
N TYR A 342 16.94 3.63 7.79
CA TYR A 342 16.30 4.93 7.93
C TYR A 342 15.54 5.00 9.25
N ILE A 343 15.68 6.11 9.98
CA ILE A 343 14.96 6.35 11.22
C ILE A 343 14.68 7.85 11.38
N GLY A 344 13.49 8.18 11.91
CA GLY A 344 13.18 9.55 12.33
C GLY A 344 13.65 9.79 13.75
N ASN A 345 14.13 11.00 14.06
CA ASN A 345 14.30 11.42 15.43
C ASN A 345 13.26 12.48 15.81
N GLY A 346 12.80 12.44 17.03
CA GLY A 346 12.00 13.48 17.64
C GLY A 346 12.82 14.19 18.71
N ILE A 347 12.25 15.25 19.25
CA ILE A 347 12.80 15.94 20.39
C ILE A 347 11.85 15.78 21.53
N ASP A 348 12.39 15.68 22.74
CA ASP A 348 11.59 15.82 23.94
C ASP A 348 10.80 17.13 23.86
N TYR A 349 9.49 17.07 24.01
CA TYR A 349 8.49 18.16 23.90
C TYR A 349 8.87 19.46 24.62
N TRP A 350 9.91 19.43 25.47
CA TRP A 350 10.39 20.52 26.30
C TRP A 350 11.71 21.14 25.83
N MET A 351 12.35 20.61 24.79
CA MET A 351 13.62 21.11 24.25
C MET A 351 13.43 21.60 22.81
N ASN A 352 13.90 22.83 22.53
CA ASN A 352 13.92 23.38 21.16
C ASN A 352 14.94 22.60 20.33
N GLY A 353 14.53 21.70 19.51
CA GLY A 353 15.39 20.95 18.60
C GLY A 353 14.76 20.76 17.23
N GLU A 354 15.41 20.02 16.37
CA GLU A 354 15.03 19.82 14.97
C GLU A 354 14.71 18.35 14.72
N GLY A 355 13.55 18.05 14.11
CA GLY A 355 13.25 16.71 13.65
C GLY A 355 14.07 16.36 12.42
N GLU A 356 14.73 15.21 12.44
CA GLU A 356 15.57 14.74 11.34
C GLU A 356 15.14 13.37 10.85
N ILE A 357 15.41 13.11 9.57
CA ILE A 357 15.55 11.77 9.05
C ILE A 357 17.03 11.42 8.97
N ILE A 358 17.38 10.23 9.46
CA ILE A 358 18.76 9.75 9.54
C ILE A 358 18.87 8.46 8.73
N ALA A 359 19.89 8.36 7.89
CA ALA A 359 20.23 7.14 7.16
C ALA A 359 21.61 6.63 7.64
N LEU A 360 21.67 5.38 8.05
CA LEU A 360 22.87 4.69 8.50
C LEU A 360 23.19 3.52 7.57
N ASN A 361 24.46 3.19 7.46
CA ASN A 361 24.92 1.93 6.89
C ASN A 361 24.73 0.80 7.92
N LEU A 362 24.73 -0.46 7.46
CA LEU A 362 24.61 -1.63 8.35
C LEU A 362 25.71 -1.67 9.45
N ASP A 363 26.87 -1.10 9.22
CA ASP A 363 27.97 -1.05 10.18
C ASP A 363 27.82 0.07 11.24
N GLY A 364 26.72 0.84 11.17
CA GLY A 364 26.44 1.95 12.08
C GLY A 364 27.06 3.27 11.67
N SER A 365 27.80 3.34 10.57
CA SER A 365 28.31 4.62 10.05
C SER A 365 27.20 5.45 9.44
N LEU A 366 27.29 6.78 9.64
CA LEU A 366 26.32 7.72 9.07
C LEU A 366 26.46 7.73 7.53
N LYS A 367 25.33 7.45 6.82
CA LYS A 367 25.25 7.64 5.38
C LYS A 367 24.90 9.10 5.07
N TRP A 368 23.82 9.60 5.69
CA TRP A 368 23.43 11.01 5.66
C TRP A 368 22.39 11.30 6.74
N ARG A 369 22.16 12.57 7.03
CA ARG A 369 21.07 13.04 7.89
C ARG A 369 20.53 14.36 7.37
N LYS A 370 19.24 14.63 7.59
CA LYS A 370 18.58 15.85 7.11
C LYS A 370 17.52 16.33 8.08
N VAL A 371 17.60 17.59 8.45
CA VAL A 371 16.55 18.30 9.19
C VAL A 371 15.33 18.46 8.28
N ILE A 372 14.15 18.09 8.77
CA ILE A 372 12.89 18.14 8.03
C ILE A 372 11.79 18.90 8.75
N SER A 373 11.94 19.14 10.06
CA SER A 373 11.01 19.95 10.83
C SER A 373 11.73 20.73 11.93
N ASP A 374 11.04 21.68 12.52
CA ASP A 374 11.48 22.45 13.69
C ASP A 374 10.95 21.86 15.01
N SER A 375 10.38 20.64 14.99
CA SER A 375 9.83 19.96 16.16
C SER A 375 10.18 18.48 16.15
N SER A 376 9.31 17.57 15.71
CA SER A 376 9.54 16.13 15.82
C SER A 376 9.24 15.35 14.54
N THR A 377 9.83 14.15 14.46
CA THR A 377 9.52 13.11 13.47
C THR A 377 9.35 11.79 14.20
N GLU A 378 8.20 11.63 14.86
CA GLU A 378 7.85 10.39 15.57
C GLU A 378 7.42 9.28 14.60
N SER A 379 7.02 9.67 13.40
CA SER A 379 6.67 8.79 12.30
C SER A 379 7.82 7.88 11.89
N SER A 380 7.51 6.64 11.57
CA SER A 380 8.48 5.71 10.98
C SER A 380 8.62 5.98 9.48
N PRO A 381 9.85 5.98 8.93
CA PRO A 381 10.06 6.03 7.49
C PRO A 381 9.48 4.81 6.78
N VAL A 382 9.06 4.98 5.52
CA VAL A 382 8.64 3.88 4.65
C VAL A 382 9.32 4.00 3.29
N ILE A 383 9.56 2.87 2.62
CA ILE A 383 10.35 2.79 1.39
C ILE A 383 9.45 2.38 0.24
N GLY A 384 9.39 3.22 -0.80
CA GLY A 384 8.66 2.96 -2.03
C GLY A 384 9.39 2.02 -2.99
N ALA A 385 8.67 1.45 -3.96
CA ALA A 385 9.22 0.55 -4.97
C ALA A 385 10.30 1.20 -5.86
N ASN A 386 10.25 2.51 -6.01
CA ASN A 386 11.24 3.32 -6.74
C ASN A 386 12.45 3.73 -5.89
N GLY A 387 12.56 3.25 -4.64
CA GLY A 387 13.62 3.61 -3.71
C GLY A 387 13.45 4.99 -3.04
N ASP A 388 12.31 5.66 -3.25
CA ASP A 388 11.99 6.88 -2.50
C ASP A 388 11.65 6.53 -1.05
N VAL A 389 12.02 7.42 -0.13
CA VAL A 389 11.74 7.28 1.30
C VAL A 389 10.74 8.35 1.71
N TYR A 390 9.66 7.92 2.36
CA TYR A 390 8.61 8.81 2.83
C TYR A 390 8.57 8.82 4.36
N ILE A 391 8.33 9.99 4.95
CA ILE A 391 8.22 10.17 6.40
C ILE A 391 7.32 11.35 6.71
N CYS A 392 6.53 11.24 7.76
CA CYS A 392 5.76 12.36 8.29
C CYS A 392 6.59 13.16 9.29
N SER A 393 6.30 14.45 9.42
CA SER A 393 6.88 15.32 10.45
C SER A 393 5.79 16.20 11.07
N SER A 394 6.03 16.61 12.32
CA SER A 394 5.25 17.62 13.02
C SER A 394 6.08 18.86 13.22
N SER A 395 5.46 20.05 13.23
CA SER A 395 6.12 21.34 13.39
C SER A 395 5.41 22.16 14.45
N SER A 396 6.16 22.92 15.23
CA SER A 396 5.62 23.88 16.21
C SER A 396 5.37 25.27 15.61
N GLY A 397 5.51 25.41 14.28
CA GLY A 397 5.65 26.67 13.57
C GLY A 397 4.45 27.59 13.57
N SER A 398 4.71 28.87 13.39
CA SER A 398 3.78 30.01 13.48
C SER A 398 2.95 30.28 12.21
N ASN A 399 2.93 29.37 11.21
CA ASN A 399 2.42 29.63 9.87
C ASN A 399 1.24 28.73 9.44
N ASP A 400 0.37 28.29 10.33
CA ASP A 400 -0.85 27.51 10.05
C ASP A 400 -0.63 26.11 9.40
N VAL A 401 0.59 25.61 9.27
CA VAL A 401 0.90 24.26 8.79
C VAL A 401 1.76 23.55 9.81
N TRP A 402 1.19 22.55 10.48
CA TRP A 402 1.78 21.89 11.63
C TRP A 402 2.36 20.51 11.31
N GLY A 403 2.08 19.96 10.13
CA GLY A 403 2.56 18.65 9.70
C GLY A 403 2.84 18.56 8.21
N HIS A 404 3.75 17.68 7.84
CA HIS A 404 4.08 17.40 6.45
C HIS A 404 4.34 15.91 6.22
N LEU A 405 3.97 15.43 5.03
CA LEU A 405 4.54 14.21 4.46
C LEU A 405 5.68 14.62 3.52
N HIS A 406 6.87 14.07 3.74
CA HIS A 406 8.08 14.31 2.93
C HIS A 406 8.38 13.10 2.04
N ALA A 407 8.93 13.37 0.86
CA ALA A 407 9.49 12.35 -0.03
C ALA A 407 10.94 12.65 -0.36
N PHE A 408 11.82 11.69 -0.14
CA PHE A 408 13.25 11.77 -0.44
C PHE A 408 13.63 10.74 -1.48
N GLY A 409 14.30 11.16 -2.54
CA GLY A 409 14.69 10.28 -3.62
C GLY A 409 15.58 10.97 -4.65
N SER A 410 15.81 10.26 -5.76
CA SER A 410 16.43 10.86 -6.93
C SER A 410 15.40 11.77 -7.63
N VAL A 411 15.84 12.98 -7.97
CA VAL A 411 15.06 13.80 -8.90
C VAL A 411 15.27 13.19 -10.28
N GLU A 412 14.33 12.32 -10.67
CA GLU A 412 14.35 11.74 -12.00
C GLU A 412 14.06 12.81 -13.06
N THR A 413 14.69 12.66 -14.23
CA THR A 413 14.27 13.45 -15.40
C THR A 413 12.88 13.00 -15.77
N ASN A 414 11.92 13.95 -15.78
CA ASN A 414 10.54 13.66 -16.16
C ASN A 414 10.46 12.83 -17.44
N ALA A 415 9.73 11.74 -17.40
CA ALA A 415 9.49 10.83 -18.50
C ALA A 415 8.12 11.11 -19.15
N PRO A 416 7.95 10.92 -20.46
CA PRO A 416 6.65 11.10 -21.09
C PRO A 416 5.65 10.01 -20.64
N PRO A 417 4.34 10.31 -20.64
CA PRO A 417 3.30 9.33 -20.38
C PRO A 417 3.35 8.13 -21.34
N ASN A 418 2.83 6.99 -20.91
CA ASN A 418 2.60 5.87 -21.82
C ASN A 418 1.55 6.23 -22.88
N ALA A 419 1.61 5.56 -24.04
CA ALA A 419 0.59 5.71 -25.06
C ALA A 419 -0.80 5.34 -24.50
N PRO A 420 -1.87 6.14 -24.77
CA PRO A 420 -3.19 5.90 -24.19
C PRO A 420 -3.78 4.54 -24.55
N ASN A 421 -4.42 3.87 -23.60
CA ASN A 421 -5.30 2.77 -23.90
C ASN A 421 -6.67 3.33 -24.36
N ILE A 422 -7.20 2.82 -25.48
CA ILE A 422 -8.49 3.25 -26.06
C ILE A 422 -9.44 2.07 -25.99
N SER A 423 -10.64 2.27 -25.45
CA SER A 423 -11.70 1.27 -25.43
C SER A 423 -13.06 1.86 -25.78
N GLY A 424 -13.84 1.12 -26.59
CA GLY A 424 -15.15 1.53 -27.06
C GLY A 424 -15.69 0.60 -28.15
N PRO A 425 -16.80 0.95 -28.80
CA PRO A 425 -17.39 0.15 -29.88
C PRO A 425 -16.51 0.17 -31.14
N HIS A 426 -16.36 -0.99 -31.80
CA HIS A 426 -15.65 -1.13 -33.08
C HIS A 426 -16.54 -0.90 -34.30
N GLU A 427 -17.86 -0.87 -34.10
CA GLU A 427 -18.86 -0.67 -35.15
C GLU A 427 -19.94 0.29 -34.65
N GLY A 428 -20.50 1.08 -35.57
CA GLY A 428 -21.55 2.04 -35.25
C GLY A 428 -22.39 2.41 -36.49
N GLU A 429 -23.40 3.24 -36.29
CA GLU A 429 -24.25 3.81 -37.34
C GLU A 429 -23.85 5.26 -37.53
N ILE A 430 -23.91 5.75 -38.79
CA ILE A 430 -23.71 7.18 -39.08
C ILE A 430 -24.74 8.03 -38.32
N ASP A 431 -24.39 9.30 -38.08
CA ASP A 431 -25.21 10.28 -37.35
C ASP A 431 -25.56 9.89 -35.91
N THR A 432 -24.87 8.88 -35.33
CA THR A 432 -25.04 8.45 -33.97
C THR A 432 -23.79 8.79 -33.15
N TYR A 433 -23.98 9.33 -31.93
CA TYR A 433 -22.88 9.65 -31.02
C TYR A 433 -22.37 8.42 -30.29
N TYR A 434 -21.06 8.16 -30.38
CA TYR A 434 -20.38 7.08 -29.66
C TYR A 434 -19.34 7.63 -28.70
N SER A 435 -19.27 7.02 -27.54
CA SER A 435 -18.39 7.40 -26.43
C SER A 435 -17.32 6.35 -26.21
N PHE A 436 -16.08 6.80 -26.05
CA PHE A 436 -14.88 6.00 -25.81
C PHE A 436 -14.25 6.36 -24.46
N LEU A 437 -13.53 5.41 -23.89
CA LEU A 437 -12.72 5.60 -22.70
C LEU A 437 -11.25 5.61 -23.09
N PHE A 438 -10.51 6.55 -22.53
CA PHE A 438 -9.08 6.71 -22.71
C PHE A 438 -8.41 6.71 -21.34
N SER A 439 -7.30 6.01 -21.19
CA SER A 439 -6.47 6.07 -19.98
C SER A 439 -5.00 6.00 -20.35
N SER A 440 -4.16 6.70 -19.61
CA SER A 440 -2.72 6.66 -19.75
C SER A 440 -2.07 6.73 -18.37
N VAL A 441 -1.01 5.96 -18.16
CA VAL A 441 -0.19 6.01 -16.96
C VAL A 441 1.09 6.78 -17.30
N ASP A 442 1.37 7.80 -16.49
CA ASP A 442 2.63 8.51 -16.52
C ASP A 442 3.62 7.77 -15.58
N PRO A 443 4.87 7.46 -16.02
CA PRO A 443 5.85 6.78 -15.18
C PRO A 443 6.18 7.52 -13.88
N ASP A 444 6.11 8.86 -13.91
CA ASP A 444 6.36 9.73 -12.77
C ASP A 444 5.05 10.12 -12.04
N TYR A 445 3.95 9.45 -12.39
CA TYR A 445 2.59 9.69 -11.86
C TYR A 445 2.08 11.13 -12.05
N ASN A 446 2.64 11.87 -13.01
CA ASN A 446 2.15 13.21 -13.33
C ASN A 446 0.73 13.15 -13.90
N PRO A 447 -0.12 14.13 -13.61
CA PRO A 447 -1.40 14.27 -14.29
C PRO A 447 -1.23 14.35 -15.80
N VAL A 448 -2.17 13.75 -16.55
CA VAL A 448 -2.10 13.67 -18.01
C VAL A 448 -3.31 14.32 -18.67
N SER A 449 -3.08 15.06 -19.73
CA SER A 449 -4.11 15.52 -20.66
C SER A 449 -4.09 14.68 -21.93
N PHE A 450 -5.24 14.56 -22.61
CA PHE A 450 -5.38 13.74 -23.80
C PHE A 450 -5.66 14.62 -25.03
N PHE A 451 -5.12 14.20 -26.17
CA PHE A 451 -5.49 14.71 -27.49
C PHE A 451 -6.00 13.55 -28.34
N VAL A 452 -7.24 13.66 -28.84
CA VAL A 452 -7.89 12.64 -29.66
C VAL A 452 -8.19 13.19 -31.03
N ASP A 453 -7.68 12.52 -32.06
CA ASP A 453 -8.03 12.72 -33.50
C ASP A 453 -9.02 11.61 -33.86
N TRP A 454 -10.21 12.00 -34.36
CA TRP A 454 -11.31 11.08 -34.63
C TRP A 454 -11.23 10.39 -36.00
N GLY A 455 -10.22 10.74 -36.82
CA GLY A 455 -10.03 10.15 -38.14
C GLY A 455 -10.95 10.69 -39.23
N ASP A 456 -11.84 11.60 -38.91
CA ASP A 456 -12.76 12.30 -39.84
C ASP A 456 -12.32 13.76 -40.12
N GLY A 457 -11.15 14.15 -39.64
CA GLY A 457 -10.62 15.51 -39.70
C GLY A 457 -10.97 16.36 -38.47
N SER A 458 -11.79 15.87 -37.57
CA SER A 458 -12.07 16.50 -36.27
C SER A 458 -11.16 16.00 -35.17
N ASN A 459 -11.02 16.75 -34.08
CA ASN A 459 -10.25 16.37 -32.91
C ASN A 459 -10.81 17.00 -31.63
N SER A 460 -10.39 16.47 -30.47
CA SER A 460 -10.81 16.97 -29.15
C SER A 460 -10.12 18.26 -28.71
N GLY A 461 -9.02 18.65 -29.34
CA GLY A 461 -8.02 19.50 -28.69
C GLY A 461 -7.41 18.81 -27.48
N TRP A 462 -6.53 19.49 -26.72
CA TRP A 462 -6.06 19.00 -25.44
C TRP A 462 -7.15 19.14 -24.37
N THR A 463 -7.39 18.06 -23.63
CA THR A 463 -8.37 18.06 -22.53
C THR A 463 -7.82 18.78 -21.29
N ARG A 464 -8.63 18.87 -20.22
CA ARG A 464 -8.12 19.13 -18.87
C ARG A 464 -7.21 17.99 -18.42
N ASP A 465 -6.47 18.21 -17.35
CA ASP A 465 -5.66 17.17 -16.74
C ASP A 465 -6.53 16.15 -15.98
N TYR A 466 -6.13 14.90 -16.05
CA TYR A 466 -6.66 13.74 -15.33
C TYR A 466 -5.52 13.13 -14.50
N ALA A 467 -5.83 12.46 -13.38
CA ALA A 467 -4.81 11.74 -12.64
C ALA A 467 -4.19 10.63 -13.51
N SER A 468 -2.91 10.32 -13.27
CA SER A 468 -2.24 9.20 -13.95
C SER A 468 -3.04 7.91 -13.78
N GLY A 469 -3.42 7.26 -14.90
CA GLY A 469 -4.27 6.06 -14.91
C GLY A 469 -5.78 6.32 -14.83
N GLU A 470 -6.24 7.54 -14.57
CA GLU A 470 -7.67 7.88 -14.57
C GLU A 470 -8.28 7.77 -15.98
N PHE A 471 -9.55 7.36 -16.06
CA PHE A 471 -10.27 7.26 -17.31
C PHE A 471 -10.89 8.62 -17.73
N MET A 472 -10.53 9.07 -18.91
CA MET A 472 -11.20 10.14 -19.61
C MET A 472 -12.29 9.57 -20.52
N ARG A 473 -13.49 10.14 -20.48
CA ARG A 473 -14.58 9.80 -21.40
C ARG A 473 -14.73 10.93 -22.43
N ASN A 474 -14.66 10.57 -23.73
CA ASN A 474 -14.92 11.49 -24.82
C ASN A 474 -15.53 10.73 -25.99
N GLY A 475 -16.09 11.41 -27.00
CA GLY A 475 -16.76 10.74 -28.11
C GLY A 475 -16.96 11.62 -29.34
N ASN A 476 -17.43 10.99 -30.41
CA ASN A 476 -17.65 11.60 -31.70
C ASN A 476 -18.93 11.08 -32.36
N THR A 477 -19.38 11.80 -33.38
CA THR A 477 -20.44 11.42 -34.33
C THR A 477 -19.85 11.46 -35.73
N TRP A 478 -19.84 10.34 -36.45
CA TRP A 478 -19.39 10.26 -37.83
C TRP A 478 -20.59 10.41 -38.79
N HIS A 479 -20.42 11.20 -39.80
CA HIS A 479 -21.49 11.50 -40.78
C HIS A 479 -21.32 10.75 -42.11
N ASP A 480 -20.17 10.13 -42.32
CA ASP A 480 -19.84 9.39 -43.54
C ASP A 480 -19.63 7.90 -43.19
N GLU A 481 -19.85 7.06 -44.23
CA GLU A 481 -19.51 5.64 -44.17
C GLU A 481 -18.01 5.43 -44.33
N GLY A 482 -17.45 4.42 -43.64
CA GLY A 482 -16.05 4.08 -43.77
C GLY A 482 -15.44 3.48 -42.51
N ILE A 483 -14.14 3.30 -42.56
CA ILE A 483 -13.33 2.95 -41.42
C ILE A 483 -12.61 4.21 -40.97
N PHE A 484 -12.83 4.58 -39.71
CA PHE A 484 -12.20 5.73 -39.07
C PHE A 484 -11.20 5.25 -38.05
N THR A 485 -9.96 5.68 -38.16
CA THR A 485 -8.92 5.37 -37.18
C THR A 485 -8.84 6.49 -36.16
N ILE A 486 -9.36 6.24 -34.97
CA ILE A 486 -9.17 7.11 -33.80
C ILE A 486 -7.70 7.03 -33.40
N LYS A 487 -7.07 8.21 -33.23
CA LYS A 487 -5.70 8.29 -32.68
C LYS A 487 -5.74 9.08 -31.40
N ALA A 488 -5.01 8.62 -30.38
CA ALA A 488 -4.89 9.36 -29.14
C ALA A 488 -3.45 9.41 -28.67
N LYS A 489 -3.07 10.53 -28.05
CA LYS A 489 -1.83 10.68 -27.30
C LYS A 489 -2.10 11.40 -25.99
N ALA A 490 -1.23 11.17 -25.02
CA ALA A 490 -1.25 11.83 -23.72
C ALA A 490 -0.09 12.83 -23.62
N ARG A 491 -0.23 13.82 -22.76
CA ARG A 491 0.82 14.79 -22.41
C ARG A 491 0.76 15.05 -20.91
N ASP A 492 1.91 15.01 -20.24
CA ASP A 492 2.06 15.35 -18.84
C ASP A 492 1.98 16.88 -18.58
N THR A 493 2.02 17.25 -17.30
CA THR A 493 1.99 18.65 -16.86
C THR A 493 3.28 19.43 -17.19
N PHE A 494 4.37 18.73 -17.54
CA PHE A 494 5.64 19.31 -17.97
C PHE A 494 5.74 19.47 -19.50
N GLY A 495 4.75 18.97 -20.23
CA GLY A 495 4.62 19.11 -21.68
C GLY A 495 5.23 17.96 -22.49
N LEU A 496 5.72 16.88 -21.86
CA LEU A 496 6.19 15.70 -22.59
C LEU A 496 5.00 14.89 -23.10
N GLU A 497 5.08 14.45 -24.36
CA GLU A 497 4.01 13.73 -25.04
C GLU A 497 4.34 12.26 -25.24
N SER A 498 3.34 11.40 -25.10
CA SER A 498 3.42 9.97 -25.40
C SER A 498 3.49 9.69 -26.90
N ASN A 499 3.76 8.44 -27.26
CA ASN A 499 3.45 7.91 -28.58
C ASN A 499 1.93 7.89 -28.82
N TRP A 500 1.52 7.82 -30.10
CA TRP A 500 0.14 7.65 -30.49
C TRP A 500 -0.36 6.22 -30.26
N SER A 501 -1.60 6.08 -29.79
CA SER A 501 -2.40 4.86 -29.87
C SER A 501 -3.42 4.95 -30.98
N TYR A 502 -3.88 3.80 -31.47
CA TYR A 502 -4.77 3.68 -32.62
C TYR A 502 -5.92 2.73 -32.30
N PHE A 503 -7.14 3.09 -32.79
CA PHE A 503 -8.34 2.27 -32.61
C PHE A 503 -9.27 2.45 -33.78
N ASP A 504 -9.62 1.38 -34.51
CA ASP A 504 -10.46 1.45 -35.68
C ASP A 504 -11.93 1.27 -35.33
N VAL A 505 -12.76 2.15 -35.94
CA VAL A 505 -14.23 2.13 -35.87
C VAL A 505 -14.80 2.06 -37.27
N THR A 506 -15.71 1.12 -37.49
CA THR A 506 -16.38 0.94 -38.79
C THR A 506 -17.78 1.52 -38.75
N MET A 507 -18.09 2.42 -39.68
CA MET A 507 -19.44 2.94 -39.92
C MET A 507 -19.99 2.29 -41.19
N PRO A 508 -20.85 1.24 -41.09
CA PRO A 508 -21.41 0.52 -42.22
C PRO A 508 -22.48 1.36 -42.95
N MET A 509 -22.72 1.00 -44.20
CA MET A 509 -23.81 1.58 -45.00
C MET A 509 -25.15 1.50 -44.27
N ASN A 510 -25.90 2.61 -44.30
CA ASN A 510 -27.25 2.65 -43.72
C ASN A 510 -28.15 1.60 -44.41
N ARG A 511 -28.61 0.59 -43.68
CA ARG A 511 -29.44 -0.52 -44.19
C ARG A 511 -30.78 -0.07 -44.81
N GLN A 512 -31.20 1.20 -44.66
CA GLN A 512 -32.44 1.71 -45.26
C GLN A 512 -32.44 1.72 -46.79
N ILE A 513 -31.27 1.74 -47.43
CA ILE A 513 -31.18 1.77 -48.90
C ILE A 513 -31.56 0.41 -49.54
N ILE A 514 -31.48 -0.68 -48.84
CA ILE A 514 -31.81 -2.02 -49.38
C ILE A 514 -33.32 -2.27 -49.45
N GLN A 515 -34.15 -1.52 -48.70
CA GLN A 515 -35.62 -1.67 -48.77
C GLN A 515 -36.30 -0.94 -49.93
N GLU A 516 -35.62 -0.05 -50.62
CA GLU A 516 -36.19 0.74 -51.75
C GLU A 516 -35.72 0.29 -53.16
N GLN A 517 -35.24 -0.95 -53.30
CA GLN A 517 -34.97 -1.47 -54.65
C GLN A 517 -36.21 -2.19 -55.24
N PRO A 518 -36.96 -1.58 -56.16
CA PRO A 518 -38.19 -2.16 -56.68
C PRO A 518 -37.97 -3.48 -57.38
N LEU A 519 -36.79 -3.72 -57.94
CA LEU A 519 -36.42 -4.97 -58.61
C LEU A 519 -36.12 -6.11 -57.62
N LEU A 520 -35.56 -5.82 -56.46
CA LEU A 520 -35.27 -6.81 -55.42
C LEU A 520 -36.58 -7.26 -54.71
N ASN A 521 -37.46 -6.31 -54.42
CA ASN A 521 -38.77 -6.58 -53.84
C ASN A 521 -39.65 -7.37 -54.81
N TRP A 522 -39.66 -7.02 -56.12
CA TRP A 522 -40.36 -7.80 -57.16
C TRP A 522 -39.77 -9.21 -57.29
N PHE A 523 -38.47 -9.42 -57.12
CA PHE A 523 -37.84 -10.72 -57.21
C PHE A 523 -38.14 -11.55 -55.94
N LEU A 524 -38.11 -10.98 -54.76
CA LEU A 524 -38.39 -11.61 -53.48
C LEU A 524 -39.88 -11.99 -53.34
N ASP A 525 -40.81 -11.21 -53.90
CA ASP A 525 -42.25 -11.53 -53.96
C ASP A 525 -42.58 -12.71 -54.89
N ARG A 526 -41.75 -12.96 -55.89
CA ARG A 526 -41.94 -14.03 -56.85
C ARG A 526 -41.33 -15.37 -56.35
N PHE A 527 -40.50 -15.30 -55.32
CA PHE A 527 -39.84 -16.47 -54.68
C PHE A 527 -39.95 -16.41 -53.15
N PRO A 528 -41.12 -16.76 -52.57
CA PRO A 528 -41.40 -16.63 -51.14
C PRO A 528 -40.44 -17.41 -50.22
N LEU A 529 -39.83 -18.48 -50.73
CA LEU A 529 -38.83 -19.26 -49.98
C LEU A 529 -37.48 -18.52 -49.84
N LEU A 530 -37.08 -17.81 -50.87
CA LEU A 530 -35.88 -16.95 -50.85
C LEU A 530 -36.12 -15.72 -49.97
N HIS A 531 -37.35 -15.15 -50.00
CA HIS A 531 -37.71 -14.04 -49.12
C HIS A 531 -37.57 -14.44 -47.61
N LYS A 532 -38.08 -15.61 -47.24
CA LYS A 532 -37.92 -16.15 -45.85
C LYS A 532 -36.46 -16.39 -45.47
N MET A 533 -35.65 -16.90 -46.39
CA MET A 533 -34.19 -17.05 -46.14
C MET A 533 -33.47 -15.70 -46.01
N PHE A 534 -33.85 -14.73 -46.80
CA PHE A 534 -33.24 -13.37 -46.78
C PHE A 534 -33.63 -12.62 -45.49
N VAL A 535 -34.88 -12.70 -45.05
CA VAL A 535 -35.35 -12.12 -43.79
C VAL A 535 -34.72 -12.80 -42.58
N SER A 536 -34.56 -14.16 -42.62
CA SER A 536 -33.84 -14.91 -41.59
C SER A 536 -32.34 -14.60 -41.51
N PHE A 537 -31.75 -14.13 -42.61
CA PHE A 537 -30.34 -13.77 -42.66
C PHE A 537 -30.07 -12.30 -42.22
N LEU A 538 -31.09 -11.43 -42.33
CA LEU A 538 -30.99 -9.99 -42.02
C LEU A 538 -31.68 -9.58 -40.72
N GLY A 539 -32.47 -10.45 -40.10
CA GLY A 539 -33.17 -10.17 -38.86
C GLY A 539 -32.96 -11.32 -37.90
N GLY A 540 -32.02 -11.11 -36.97
CA GLY A 540 -32.10 -11.93 -35.76
C GLY A 540 -33.32 -11.52 -34.96
N ASP A 541 -34.21 -12.43 -34.63
CA ASP A 541 -35.07 -12.38 -33.47
C ASP A 541 -34.23 -12.59 -32.20
#